data_dad1bfa59056f1d3f8a293070f045ca7
#
_entry.id   dad1bfa59056f1d3f8a293070f045ca7
#
_cell.length_a   1.000
_cell.length_b   1.000
_cell.length_c   1.000
_cell.angle_alpha   90.00
_cell.angle_beta   90.00
_cell.angle_gamma   90.00
#
_symmetry.space_group_name_H-M   'P 1'
#
loop_
_entity.id
_entity.type
_entity.pdbx_description
1 polymer ?
#
loop_
_entity_poly.entity_id
_entity_poly.type
_entity_poly.pdbx_seq_one_letter_code
_entity_poly.pdbx_strand_id
1 'polypeptide(L)'
;MQAIQLIEKNSDYTFFYNAADLEDKQRKDINCNGPIDEILDEVFKDSGISYIVKNKEVILNVQKTNNTQQKKKRTVTGTIIDAVDDSPIIGANITIKGDKNTGTISDIDGNFSLSIPDNKTILVVTYIGYKTREVPVEDLGNIKIVLEGDDHTLNEVVVVGSGTQKKVSVTGAITSIKGASLKLPSSTLSNSFAGKLAGVIAKTNSGEPGSGAEFYIRGIGTFGGRATPLILLDDVEISSGDLNYVPAENIESFSILKDASATAIYGSRGANGVMIVTTKGGEYNSKTSINVTAENSFNYLDKFPEFVDGATYMDMYNKASLARNSSATPKYSATDMERTASGVNPYLYPDVNWQDVLFKNMSMRQRANVNISGGGSKVKYYMSLDVSHDSGLLNTGKAYSWNNNINIMNYTFQNNIAYKLTPTTTIKMNMNAQIRQKKSPNVSSKDLFKQILTTTPI
;
A
#
# COMPACT_ATOMS: atom_id res chain seq x y z
N MET A 1 -42.09 15.02 19.49
CA MET A 1 -41.16 14.93 20.64
C MET A 1 -41.79 15.40 21.96
N GLN A 2 -42.34 16.60 22.10
CA GLN A 2 -42.88 17.07 23.38
C GLN A 2 -43.98 16.20 23.98
N ALA A 3 -44.91 15.68 23.18
CA ALA A 3 -45.98 14.79 23.64
C ALA A 3 -45.43 13.46 24.22
N ILE A 4 -44.41 12.88 23.58
CA ILE A 4 -43.77 11.66 24.05
C ILE A 4 -43.08 11.88 25.38
N GLN A 5 -42.32 12.97 25.53
CA GLN A 5 -41.69 13.36 26.80
C GLN A 5 -42.70 13.61 27.93
N LEU A 6 -43.87 14.12 27.58
CA LEU A 6 -44.92 14.37 28.55
C LEU A 6 -45.58 13.09 29.04
N ILE A 7 -45.75 12.11 28.14
CA ILE A 7 -46.26 10.78 28.48
C ILE A 7 -45.25 10.02 29.34
N GLU A 8 -43.97 10.04 28.98
CA GLU A 8 -42.89 9.42 29.76
C GLU A 8 -42.78 9.99 31.17
N LYS A 9 -42.96 11.31 31.30
CA LYS A 9 -42.89 11.98 32.62
C LYS A 9 -44.07 11.66 33.53
N ASN A 10 -45.23 11.34 32.96
CA ASN A 10 -46.50 11.15 33.73
C ASN A 10 -46.95 9.68 33.73
N SER A 11 -46.12 8.73 33.22
CA SER A 11 -46.44 7.31 33.22
C SER A 11 -45.17 6.48 33.37
N ASP A 12 -45.33 5.17 33.60
CA ASP A 12 -44.21 4.20 33.68
C ASP A 12 -43.80 3.62 32.30
N TYR A 13 -44.15 4.27 31.19
CA TYR A 13 -43.85 3.79 29.86
C TYR A 13 -42.61 4.48 29.30
N THR A 14 -41.76 3.68 28.59
CA THR A 14 -40.54 4.16 27.93
C THR A 14 -40.70 4.06 26.42
N PHE A 15 -40.31 5.10 25.70
CA PHE A 15 -40.46 5.16 24.25
C PHE A 15 -39.14 4.91 23.51
N PHE A 16 -39.16 4.02 22.53
CA PHE A 16 -38.04 3.74 21.61
C PHE A 16 -38.38 4.26 20.22
N TYR A 17 -37.64 5.25 19.75
CA TYR A 17 -37.83 5.87 18.44
C TYR A 17 -36.53 6.44 17.88
N ASN A 18 -36.46 6.59 16.56
CA ASN A 18 -35.38 7.33 15.94
C ASN A 18 -35.74 8.81 15.86
N ALA A 19 -34.96 9.68 16.52
CA ALA A 19 -35.24 11.12 16.63
C ALA A 19 -35.35 11.81 15.27
N ALA A 20 -34.54 11.38 14.26
CA ALA A 20 -34.56 11.93 12.91
C ALA A 20 -35.91 11.68 12.16
N ASP A 21 -36.63 10.64 12.53
CA ASP A 21 -37.91 10.28 11.88
C ASP A 21 -39.09 11.11 12.43
N LEU A 22 -38.91 11.89 13.48
CA LEU A 22 -39.94 12.68 14.17
C LEU A 22 -39.80 14.21 13.98
N GLU A 23 -38.69 14.70 13.38
CA GLU A 23 -38.41 16.15 13.27
C GLU A 23 -39.38 16.92 12.39
N ASP A 24 -40.00 16.29 11.38
CA ASP A 24 -40.90 16.95 10.41
C ASP A 24 -42.41 16.84 10.74
N LYS A 25 -42.78 16.39 11.93
CA LYS A 25 -44.20 16.17 12.27
C LYS A 25 -44.81 17.36 12.99
N GLN A 26 -46.00 17.78 12.51
CA GLN A 26 -46.76 18.95 13.04
C GLN A 26 -47.19 18.77 14.50
N ARG A 27 -47.19 19.90 15.24
CA ARG A 27 -47.68 19.99 16.59
C ARG A 27 -49.20 19.80 16.63
N LYS A 28 -49.69 18.89 17.49
CA LYS A 28 -51.11 18.74 17.78
C LYS A 28 -51.29 18.98 19.28
N ASP A 29 -52.21 19.86 19.67
CA ASP A 29 -52.58 20.02 21.07
C ASP A 29 -53.59 18.92 21.43
N ILE A 30 -53.19 18.03 22.33
CA ILE A 30 -53.98 16.88 22.73
C ILE A 30 -54.29 16.99 24.22
N ASN A 31 -55.53 16.88 24.58
CA ASN A 31 -56.00 16.85 25.94
C ASN A 31 -56.82 15.58 26.14
N CYS A 32 -56.16 14.47 26.45
CA CYS A 32 -56.83 13.21 26.70
C CYS A 32 -56.33 12.58 28.02
N ASN A 33 -57.25 11.99 28.77
CA ASN A 33 -56.98 11.19 29.96
C ASN A 33 -57.64 9.81 29.77
N GLY A 34 -56.83 8.77 29.85
CA GLY A 34 -57.35 7.39 29.66
C GLY A 34 -56.24 6.35 29.70
N PRO A 35 -56.53 5.11 29.36
CA PRO A 35 -55.53 4.07 29.15
C PRO A 35 -54.48 4.46 28.10
N ILE A 36 -53.26 3.93 28.23
CA ILE A 36 -52.15 4.31 27.37
C ILE A 36 -52.43 4.10 25.86
N ASP A 37 -53.16 3.03 25.53
CA ASP A 37 -53.51 2.74 24.15
C ASP A 37 -54.43 3.79 23.52
N GLU A 38 -55.41 4.29 24.25
CA GLU A 38 -56.29 5.38 23.80
C GLU A 38 -55.50 6.71 23.61
N ILE A 39 -54.57 6.97 24.53
CA ILE A 39 -53.72 8.18 24.44
C ILE A 39 -52.79 8.07 23.22
N LEU A 40 -52.17 6.92 22.96
CA LEU A 40 -51.31 6.72 21.84
C LEU A 40 -52.05 6.74 20.49
N ASP A 41 -53.26 6.21 20.46
CA ASP A 41 -54.12 6.24 19.26
C ASP A 41 -54.46 7.70 18.91
N GLU A 42 -54.81 8.53 19.85
CA GLU A 42 -55.14 9.96 19.63
C GLU A 42 -53.89 10.79 19.28
N VAL A 43 -52.75 10.53 19.95
CA VAL A 43 -51.45 11.20 19.70
C VAL A 43 -50.93 10.93 18.30
N PHE A 44 -51.04 9.68 17.86
CA PHE A 44 -50.46 9.24 16.57
C PHE A 44 -51.50 9.17 15.44
N LYS A 45 -52.75 9.49 15.70
CA LYS A 45 -53.79 9.57 14.67
C LYS A 45 -53.37 10.51 13.52
N ASP A 46 -53.48 10.02 12.31
CA ASP A 46 -53.09 10.74 11.09
C ASP A 46 -51.61 11.18 10.98
N SER A 47 -50.76 10.70 11.86
CA SER A 47 -49.32 11.04 11.86
C SER A 47 -48.47 10.15 10.97
N GLY A 48 -49.00 9.00 10.51
CA GLY A 48 -48.25 7.96 9.79
C GLY A 48 -47.25 7.24 10.66
N ILE A 49 -47.45 7.30 11.99
CA ILE A 49 -46.63 6.58 12.99
C ILE A 49 -47.47 5.42 13.50
N SER A 50 -46.94 4.20 13.37
CA SER A 50 -47.47 3.02 14.03
C SER A 50 -46.68 2.73 15.30
N TYR A 51 -47.33 2.15 16.29
CA TYR A 51 -46.67 1.81 17.57
C TYR A 51 -46.97 0.38 17.99
N ILE A 52 -46.09 -0.18 18.79
CA ILE A 52 -46.26 -1.48 19.44
C ILE A 52 -45.96 -1.34 20.92
N VAL A 53 -46.90 -1.71 21.79
CA VAL A 53 -46.72 -1.69 23.24
C VAL A 53 -46.42 -3.09 23.74
N LYS A 54 -45.30 -3.26 24.46
CA LYS A 54 -44.89 -4.55 25.05
C LYS A 54 -44.17 -4.28 26.37
N ASN A 55 -44.71 -4.82 27.49
CA ASN A 55 -44.06 -4.73 28.82
C ASN A 55 -43.70 -3.31 29.28
N LYS A 56 -44.60 -2.32 29.06
CA LYS A 56 -44.37 -0.87 29.33
C LYS A 56 -43.33 -0.22 28.42
N GLU A 57 -42.90 -0.88 27.33
CA GLU A 57 -42.08 -0.31 26.28
C GLU A 57 -42.96 0.01 25.07
N VAL A 58 -42.86 1.21 24.53
CA VAL A 58 -43.57 1.66 23.32
C VAL A 58 -42.56 1.88 22.19
N ILE A 59 -42.62 1.03 21.18
CA ILE A 59 -41.74 1.14 19.98
C ILE A 59 -42.51 1.85 18.88
N LEU A 60 -42.00 2.99 18.45
CA LEU A 60 -42.59 3.79 17.34
C LEU A 60 -41.95 3.42 16.02
N ASN A 61 -42.77 3.13 15.02
CA ASN A 61 -42.35 2.84 13.66
C ASN A 61 -43.01 3.83 12.68
N VAL A 62 -42.20 4.69 12.06
CA VAL A 62 -42.67 5.67 11.08
C VAL A 62 -42.82 5.00 9.73
N GLN A 63 -44.02 4.81 9.24
CA GLN A 63 -44.26 4.43 7.87
C GLN A 63 -43.88 5.64 6.98
N LYS A 64 -42.72 5.58 6.31
CA LYS A 64 -42.42 6.48 5.21
C LYS A 64 -43.44 6.21 4.11
N THR A 65 -44.48 7.00 4.04
CA THR A 65 -45.36 7.05 2.88
C THR A 65 -44.54 7.56 1.69
N ASN A 66 -43.84 6.63 1.04
CA ASN A 66 -43.39 6.86 -0.31
C ASN A 66 -44.66 7.01 -1.18
N ASN A 67 -45.07 8.23 -1.40
CA ASN A 67 -45.96 8.56 -2.50
C ASN A 67 -45.21 8.36 -3.84
N THR A 68 -44.84 7.12 -4.08
CA THR A 68 -44.44 6.64 -5.39
C THR A 68 -45.75 6.11 -5.99
N GLN A 69 -46.32 6.82 -6.95
CA GLN A 69 -47.23 6.23 -7.89
C GLN A 69 -46.69 4.85 -8.24
N GLN A 70 -47.46 3.79 -8.04
CA GLN A 70 -47.15 2.44 -8.50
C GLN A 70 -46.94 2.50 -10.02
N LYS A 71 -45.73 2.81 -10.48
CA LYS A 71 -45.28 2.49 -11.83
C LYS A 71 -45.31 0.96 -11.89
N LYS A 72 -46.15 0.44 -12.80
CA LYS A 72 -46.24 -0.99 -13.10
C LYS A 72 -44.82 -1.53 -13.24
N LYS A 73 -44.35 -2.33 -12.26
CA LYS A 73 -43.09 -3.05 -12.37
C LYS A 73 -43.18 -3.95 -13.60
N ARG A 74 -42.24 -3.81 -14.51
CA ARG A 74 -42.15 -4.61 -15.74
C ARG A 74 -40.98 -5.55 -15.60
N THR A 75 -41.12 -6.77 -16.07
CA THR A 75 -40.07 -7.77 -16.02
C THR A 75 -39.36 -7.83 -17.35
N VAL A 76 -38.07 -7.66 -17.35
CA VAL A 76 -37.16 -7.87 -18.48
C VAL A 76 -36.50 -9.22 -18.35
N THR A 77 -36.49 -9.98 -19.42
CA THR A 77 -35.81 -11.25 -19.52
C THR A 77 -34.71 -11.15 -20.59
N GLY A 78 -33.66 -11.93 -20.42
CA GLY A 78 -32.57 -11.94 -21.39
C GLY A 78 -31.61 -13.10 -21.15
N THR A 79 -30.67 -13.24 -22.10
CA THR A 79 -29.61 -14.25 -22.05
C THR A 79 -28.25 -13.57 -22.16
N ILE A 80 -27.30 -13.99 -21.33
CA ILE A 80 -25.94 -13.48 -21.33
C ILE A 80 -25.02 -14.55 -21.91
N ILE A 81 -24.25 -14.17 -22.93
CA ILE A 81 -23.34 -15.09 -23.64
C ILE A 81 -21.93 -14.47 -23.79
N ASP A 82 -20.95 -15.32 -23.99
CA ASP A 82 -19.58 -14.98 -24.34
C ASP A 82 -19.49 -14.50 -25.80
N ALA A 83 -18.63 -13.47 -26.06
CA ALA A 83 -18.40 -12.92 -27.39
C ALA A 83 -17.58 -13.83 -28.32
N VAL A 84 -16.84 -14.81 -27.77
CA VAL A 84 -15.89 -15.63 -28.55
C VAL A 84 -16.52 -16.93 -29.03
N ASP A 85 -17.29 -17.60 -28.18
CA ASP A 85 -17.81 -18.95 -28.44
C ASP A 85 -19.32 -19.07 -28.26
N ASP A 86 -20.05 -17.96 -28.04
CA ASP A 86 -21.49 -17.91 -27.77
C ASP A 86 -21.96 -18.77 -26.58
N SER A 87 -21.03 -19.22 -25.72
CA SER A 87 -21.37 -20.00 -24.53
C SER A 87 -22.16 -19.17 -23.50
N PRO A 88 -23.12 -19.77 -22.77
CA PRO A 88 -23.86 -19.05 -21.73
C PRO A 88 -22.96 -18.70 -20.55
N ILE A 89 -23.07 -17.47 -20.06
CA ILE A 89 -22.32 -17.00 -18.87
C ILE A 89 -23.19 -17.18 -17.63
N ILE A 90 -22.77 -18.07 -16.77
CA ILE A 90 -23.45 -18.46 -15.52
C ILE A 90 -23.02 -17.54 -14.38
N GLY A 91 -23.97 -17.01 -13.61
CA GLY A 91 -23.66 -16.21 -12.41
C GLY A 91 -23.22 -14.78 -12.68
N ALA A 92 -23.44 -14.24 -13.90
CA ALA A 92 -23.23 -12.82 -14.18
C ALA A 92 -24.20 -11.99 -13.35
N ASN A 93 -23.71 -10.89 -12.78
CA ASN A 93 -24.50 -9.98 -11.95
C ASN A 93 -25.12 -8.87 -12.81
N ILE A 94 -26.45 -8.73 -12.74
CA ILE A 94 -27.22 -7.73 -13.48
C ILE A 94 -27.86 -6.77 -12.50
N THR A 95 -27.52 -5.49 -12.55
CA THR A 95 -28.05 -4.44 -11.68
C THR A 95 -28.61 -3.29 -12.49
N ILE A 96 -29.41 -2.43 -11.87
CA ILE A 96 -29.93 -1.21 -12.48
C ILE A 96 -28.92 -0.07 -12.23
N LYS A 97 -28.57 0.69 -13.26
CA LYS A 97 -27.69 1.84 -13.13
C LYS A 97 -28.28 2.88 -12.15
N GLY A 98 -27.55 3.17 -11.08
CA GLY A 98 -28.00 4.09 -10.02
C GLY A 98 -28.77 3.43 -8.87
N ASP A 99 -29.17 2.15 -8.99
CA ASP A 99 -29.81 1.40 -7.90
C ASP A 99 -29.02 0.08 -7.65
N LYS A 100 -28.22 0.08 -6.58
CA LYS A 100 -27.39 -1.08 -6.19
C LYS A 100 -28.19 -2.19 -5.47
N ASN A 101 -29.42 -1.91 -5.07
CA ASN A 101 -30.24 -2.85 -4.28
C ASN A 101 -31.15 -3.70 -5.16
N THR A 102 -31.38 -3.32 -6.42
CA THR A 102 -32.18 -4.07 -7.36
C THR A 102 -31.30 -4.76 -8.39
N GLY A 103 -31.20 -6.08 -8.33
CA GLY A 103 -30.38 -6.88 -9.23
C GLY A 103 -30.80 -8.33 -9.26
N THR A 104 -30.22 -9.09 -10.20
CA THR A 104 -30.38 -10.54 -10.37
C THR A 104 -29.06 -11.14 -10.87
N ILE A 105 -28.98 -12.46 -10.91
CA ILE A 105 -27.86 -13.20 -11.48
C ILE A 105 -28.36 -14.10 -12.62
N SER A 106 -27.50 -14.40 -13.60
CA SER A 106 -27.83 -15.35 -14.68
C SER A 106 -27.78 -16.79 -14.20
N ASP A 107 -28.66 -17.63 -14.71
CA ASP A 107 -28.77 -19.06 -14.43
C ASP A 107 -27.75 -19.91 -15.23
N ILE A 108 -27.87 -21.24 -15.17
CA ILE A 108 -26.96 -22.20 -15.84
C ILE A 108 -27.00 -22.10 -17.37
N ASP A 109 -28.07 -21.58 -17.96
CA ASP A 109 -28.26 -21.37 -19.37
C ASP A 109 -27.98 -19.91 -19.76
N GLY A 110 -27.43 -19.10 -18.84
CA GLY A 110 -27.14 -17.69 -19.01
C GLY A 110 -28.38 -16.78 -19.00
N ASN A 111 -29.59 -17.30 -18.69
CA ASN A 111 -30.80 -16.51 -18.67
C ASN A 111 -30.94 -15.71 -17.38
N PHE A 112 -31.56 -14.55 -17.47
CA PHE A 112 -31.90 -13.73 -16.33
C PHE A 112 -33.32 -13.15 -16.43
N SER A 113 -33.87 -12.81 -15.29
CA SER A 113 -35.15 -12.11 -15.16
C SER A 113 -35.04 -11.03 -14.10
N LEU A 114 -35.33 -9.77 -14.46
CA LEU A 114 -35.21 -8.64 -13.56
C LEU A 114 -36.45 -7.72 -13.68
N SER A 115 -37.00 -7.33 -12.53
CA SER A 115 -38.11 -6.37 -12.48
C SER A 115 -37.57 -4.94 -12.48
N ILE A 116 -37.97 -4.14 -13.49
CA ILE A 116 -37.51 -2.79 -13.71
C ILE A 116 -38.63 -1.75 -13.53
N PRO A 117 -38.32 -0.50 -13.14
CA PRO A 117 -39.32 0.55 -12.92
C PRO A 117 -39.87 1.16 -14.18
N ASP A 118 -39.10 1.28 -15.26
CA ASP A 118 -39.52 1.89 -16.56
C ASP A 118 -38.64 1.45 -17.72
N ASN A 119 -39.03 1.85 -18.96
CA ASN A 119 -38.33 1.50 -20.20
C ASN A 119 -37.07 2.33 -20.48
N LYS A 120 -36.71 3.31 -19.62
CA LYS A 120 -35.47 4.09 -19.73
C LYS A 120 -34.38 3.56 -18.78
N THR A 121 -34.61 2.35 -18.25
CA THR A 121 -33.66 1.72 -17.34
C THR A 121 -32.44 1.23 -18.11
N ILE A 122 -31.26 1.52 -17.59
CA ILE A 122 -30.00 0.98 -18.09
C ILE A 122 -29.60 -0.16 -17.15
N LEU A 123 -29.39 -1.36 -17.71
CA LEU A 123 -28.85 -2.50 -17.00
C LEU A 123 -27.32 -2.42 -17.01
N VAL A 124 -26.71 -2.68 -15.89
CA VAL A 124 -25.26 -2.83 -15.74
C VAL A 124 -24.95 -4.30 -15.48
N VAL A 125 -24.30 -4.93 -16.42
CA VAL A 125 -23.94 -6.33 -16.36
C VAL A 125 -22.46 -6.46 -16.06
N THR A 126 -22.13 -7.20 -14.99
CA THR A 126 -20.75 -7.44 -14.53
C THR A 126 -20.53 -8.92 -14.32
N TYR A 127 -19.36 -9.41 -14.75
CA TYR A 127 -18.91 -10.76 -14.46
C TYR A 127 -17.39 -10.78 -14.32
N ILE A 128 -16.87 -11.67 -13.50
CA ILE A 128 -15.43 -11.77 -13.26
C ILE A 128 -14.72 -12.17 -14.56
N GLY A 129 -13.76 -11.37 -15.00
CA GLY A 129 -13.03 -11.61 -16.25
C GLY A 129 -13.66 -11.03 -17.50
N TYR A 130 -14.73 -10.25 -17.39
CA TYR A 130 -15.39 -9.62 -18.50
C TYR A 130 -15.53 -8.10 -18.31
N LYS A 131 -15.54 -7.36 -19.40
CA LYS A 131 -15.79 -5.91 -19.38
C LYS A 131 -17.21 -5.64 -18.91
N THR A 132 -17.36 -4.69 -17.99
CA THR A 132 -18.69 -4.20 -17.59
C THR A 132 -19.44 -3.67 -18.79
N ARG A 133 -20.65 -4.16 -19.04
CA ARG A 133 -21.49 -3.71 -20.15
C ARG A 133 -22.74 -3.00 -19.63
N GLU A 134 -23.00 -1.82 -20.17
CA GLU A 134 -24.23 -1.07 -19.95
C GLU A 134 -25.18 -1.30 -21.13
N VAL A 135 -26.42 -1.73 -20.84
CA VAL A 135 -27.41 -2.06 -21.84
C VAL A 135 -28.67 -1.26 -21.55
N PRO A 136 -29.07 -0.31 -22.44
CA PRO A 136 -30.36 0.37 -22.32
C PRO A 136 -31.48 -0.63 -22.64
N VAL A 137 -32.53 -0.61 -21.83
CA VAL A 137 -33.73 -1.43 -22.08
C VAL A 137 -34.68 -0.62 -22.96
N GLU A 138 -34.71 -0.94 -24.24
CA GLU A 138 -35.61 -0.29 -25.23
C GLU A 138 -36.90 -1.08 -25.43
N ASP A 139 -36.84 -2.43 -25.36
CA ASP A 139 -37.97 -3.34 -25.51
C ASP A 139 -38.02 -4.37 -24.36
N LEU A 140 -39.24 -4.82 -24.04
CA LEU A 140 -39.54 -5.80 -22.99
C LEU A 140 -39.35 -7.26 -23.45
N GLY A 141 -38.70 -7.49 -24.59
CA GLY A 141 -38.43 -8.80 -25.14
C GLY A 141 -37.22 -9.46 -24.48
N ASN A 142 -36.88 -10.66 -24.95
CA ASN A 142 -35.69 -11.38 -24.53
C ASN A 142 -34.44 -10.68 -25.07
N ILE A 143 -33.65 -10.02 -24.18
CA ILE A 143 -32.48 -9.24 -24.55
C ILE A 143 -31.27 -10.18 -24.58
N LYS A 144 -30.59 -10.30 -25.72
CA LYS A 144 -29.31 -11.01 -25.84
C LYS A 144 -28.18 -10.04 -25.48
N ILE A 145 -27.47 -10.31 -24.40
CA ILE A 145 -26.31 -9.53 -23.91
C ILE A 145 -25.04 -10.32 -24.18
N VAL A 146 -24.18 -9.78 -25.02
CA VAL A 146 -22.86 -10.38 -25.32
C VAL A 146 -21.83 -9.70 -24.46
N LEU A 147 -21.11 -10.43 -23.60
CA LEU A 147 -19.99 -9.90 -22.83
C LEU A 147 -18.67 -10.19 -23.53
N GLU A 148 -17.84 -9.19 -23.61
CA GLU A 148 -16.47 -9.31 -24.08
C GLU A 148 -15.55 -9.59 -22.89
N GLY A 149 -14.65 -10.57 -23.04
CA GLY A 149 -13.60 -10.80 -22.05
C GLY A 149 -12.84 -9.51 -21.74
N ASP A 150 -12.59 -9.24 -20.45
CA ASP A 150 -11.72 -8.15 -20.05
C ASP A 150 -10.27 -8.62 -20.18
N ASP A 151 -9.65 -8.29 -21.31
CA ASP A 151 -8.27 -8.63 -21.60
C ASP A 151 -7.28 -8.14 -20.53
N HIS A 152 -7.69 -7.17 -19.70
CA HIS A 152 -6.87 -6.68 -18.60
C HIS A 152 -6.86 -7.61 -17.39
N THR A 153 -7.89 -8.44 -17.16
CA THR A 153 -7.95 -9.36 -16.01
C THR A 153 -7.54 -10.81 -16.36
N LEU A 154 -7.72 -11.25 -17.61
CA LEU A 154 -7.37 -12.61 -18.06
C LEU A 154 -5.96 -12.75 -18.62
N ASN A 155 -5.29 -11.66 -18.93
CA ASN A 155 -3.93 -11.65 -19.49
C ASN A 155 -2.86 -11.27 -18.46
N GLU A 156 -3.07 -11.53 -17.17
CA GLU A 156 -1.96 -11.48 -16.23
C GLU A 156 -0.94 -12.56 -16.60
N VAL A 157 0.03 -12.14 -17.41
CA VAL A 157 1.15 -13.00 -17.87
C VAL A 157 2.19 -12.99 -16.78
N VAL A 158 2.59 -14.16 -16.36
CA VAL A 158 3.71 -14.34 -15.44
C VAL A 158 4.93 -14.71 -16.27
N VAL A 159 6.03 -14.04 -16.02
CA VAL A 159 7.30 -14.41 -16.61
C VAL A 159 7.77 -15.69 -15.91
N VAL A 160 7.90 -16.75 -16.70
CA VAL A 160 8.47 -18.03 -16.29
C VAL A 160 9.81 -18.18 -16.98
N GLY A 161 10.67 -19.03 -16.46
CA GLY A 161 12.05 -19.15 -16.88
C GLY A 161 12.33 -19.38 -18.36
N SER A 162 11.32 -19.71 -19.17
CA SER A 162 11.45 -19.89 -20.64
C SER A 162 10.55 -18.99 -21.46
N GLY A 163 10.01 -17.92 -20.85
CA GLY A 163 9.10 -16.98 -21.53
C GLY A 163 7.95 -16.51 -20.66
N THR A 164 6.88 -16.06 -21.29
CA THR A 164 5.68 -15.59 -20.60
C THR A 164 4.58 -16.65 -20.71
N GLN A 165 3.96 -17.00 -19.59
CA GLN A 165 2.80 -17.88 -19.55
C GLN A 165 1.62 -17.15 -18.88
N LYS A 166 0.39 -17.51 -19.25
CA LYS A 166 -0.80 -17.01 -18.54
C LYS A 166 -0.75 -17.51 -17.09
N LYS A 167 -1.02 -16.63 -16.14
CA LYS A 167 -0.99 -16.96 -14.69
C LYS A 167 -1.83 -18.18 -14.34
N VAL A 168 -2.97 -18.34 -15.02
CA VAL A 168 -3.88 -19.50 -14.87
C VAL A 168 -3.23 -20.82 -15.31
N SER A 169 -2.27 -20.79 -16.24
CA SER A 169 -1.60 -21.98 -16.78
C SER A 169 -0.33 -22.37 -16.03
N VAL A 170 0.05 -21.61 -15.00
CA VAL A 170 1.26 -21.86 -14.23
C VAL A 170 0.96 -22.82 -13.07
N THR A 171 1.49 -24.03 -13.15
CA THR A 171 1.34 -25.07 -12.12
C THR A 171 2.31 -24.93 -10.95
N GLY A 172 3.36 -24.10 -11.07
CA GLY A 172 4.34 -23.85 -10.02
C GLY A 172 3.93 -22.72 -9.06
N ALA A 173 4.43 -22.71 -7.82
CA ALA A 173 4.20 -21.63 -6.87
C ALA A 173 4.97 -20.36 -7.28
N ILE A 174 4.41 -19.60 -8.21
CA ILE A 174 4.94 -18.30 -8.66
C ILE A 174 4.14 -17.19 -8.01
N THR A 175 4.83 -16.25 -7.38
CA THR A 175 4.23 -15.00 -6.91
C THR A 175 4.63 -13.88 -7.84
N SER A 176 3.67 -13.18 -8.41
CA SER A 176 3.90 -11.98 -9.22
C SER A 176 3.34 -10.75 -8.51
N ILE A 177 4.07 -9.64 -8.57
CA ILE A 177 3.64 -8.33 -8.06
C ILE A 177 4.06 -7.23 -9.02
N LYS A 178 3.23 -6.21 -9.20
CA LYS A 178 3.55 -5.04 -10.04
C LYS A 178 4.60 -4.16 -9.34
N GLY A 179 5.56 -3.63 -10.10
CA GLY A 179 6.62 -2.76 -9.58
C GLY A 179 6.09 -1.54 -8.83
N ALA A 180 4.99 -0.95 -9.29
CA ALA A 180 4.35 0.20 -8.64
C ALA A 180 3.95 -0.06 -7.17
N SER A 181 3.60 -1.31 -6.82
CA SER A 181 3.24 -1.68 -5.44
C SER A 181 4.43 -1.67 -4.48
N LEU A 182 5.66 -1.66 -5.00
CA LEU A 182 6.90 -1.63 -4.22
C LEU A 182 7.46 -0.22 -4.04
N LYS A 183 6.78 0.81 -4.56
CA LYS A 183 7.22 2.18 -4.38
C LYS A 183 7.16 2.57 -2.90
N LEU A 184 8.31 2.95 -2.33
CA LEU A 184 8.47 3.51 -1.00
C LEU A 184 9.48 4.67 -1.05
N PRO A 185 9.41 5.64 -0.14
CA PRO A 185 10.39 6.70 -0.01
C PRO A 185 11.69 6.19 0.63
N SER A 186 12.27 5.12 0.07
CA SER A 186 13.51 4.50 0.50
C SER A 186 14.61 4.70 -0.55
N SER A 187 15.87 4.78 -0.11
CA SER A 187 17.03 4.90 -1.01
C SER A 187 17.33 3.61 -1.77
N THR A 188 16.77 2.48 -1.34
CA THR A 188 17.01 1.17 -1.93
C THR A 188 15.72 0.39 -2.09
N LEU A 189 15.60 -0.33 -3.20
CA LEU A 189 14.39 -1.06 -3.57
C LEU A 189 14.11 -2.23 -2.62
N SER A 190 15.14 -2.96 -2.17
CA SER A 190 14.97 -4.15 -1.31
C SER A 190 14.33 -3.84 0.05
N ASN A 191 14.43 -2.59 0.54
CA ASN A 191 13.75 -2.18 1.77
C ASN A 191 12.21 -2.23 1.64
N SER A 192 11.68 -2.23 0.41
CA SER A 192 10.25 -2.35 0.16
C SER A 192 9.73 -3.79 0.09
N PHE A 193 10.60 -4.79 0.16
CA PHE A 193 10.21 -6.19 -0.01
C PHE A 193 9.53 -6.77 1.24
N ALA A 194 9.89 -6.28 2.42
CA ALA A 194 9.32 -6.74 3.68
C ALA A 194 7.79 -6.56 3.69
N GLY A 195 7.07 -7.65 3.93
CA GLY A 195 5.61 -7.65 4.00
C GLY A 195 4.86 -7.49 2.67
N LYS A 196 5.56 -7.22 1.55
CA LYS A 196 4.93 -7.02 0.23
C LYS A 196 5.11 -8.20 -0.72
N LEU A 197 6.22 -8.93 -0.62
CA LEU A 197 6.52 -10.08 -1.47
C LEU A 197 6.24 -11.38 -0.72
N ALA A 198 5.16 -12.08 -1.10
CA ALA A 198 4.78 -13.34 -0.45
C ALA A 198 5.86 -14.42 -0.65
N GLY A 199 6.39 -14.95 0.46
CA GLY A 199 7.46 -15.95 0.49
C GLY A 199 8.88 -15.38 0.38
N VAL A 200 9.03 -14.05 0.46
CA VAL A 200 10.32 -13.37 0.62
C VAL A 200 10.44 -12.90 2.06
N ILE A 201 11.52 -13.26 2.71
CA ILE A 201 11.91 -12.75 4.03
C ILE A 201 12.95 -11.66 3.77
N ALA A 202 12.66 -10.43 4.15
CA ALA A 202 13.58 -9.31 4.04
C ALA A 202 13.92 -8.77 5.42
N LYS A 203 15.20 -8.51 5.65
CA LYS A 203 15.75 -7.97 6.90
C LYS A 203 16.52 -6.70 6.59
N THR A 204 16.03 -5.57 7.09
CA THR A 204 16.76 -4.30 7.04
C THR A 204 17.72 -4.24 8.22
N ASN A 205 19.01 -4.15 7.93
CA ASN A 205 20.06 -4.12 8.95
C ASN A 205 20.43 -2.69 9.40
N SER A 206 20.13 -1.68 8.58
CA SER A 206 20.47 -0.28 8.83
C SER A 206 19.49 0.65 8.10
N GLY A 207 19.24 1.81 8.70
CA GLY A 207 18.56 2.95 8.06
C GLY A 207 19.51 3.88 7.31
N GLU A 208 20.79 3.55 7.22
CA GLU A 208 21.79 4.34 6.50
C GLU A 208 21.39 4.50 5.02
N PRO A 209 21.50 5.72 4.44
CA PRO A 209 21.29 5.93 3.02
C PRO A 209 22.12 4.97 2.15
N GLY A 210 21.45 4.32 1.21
CA GLY A 210 22.07 3.33 0.32
C GLY A 210 22.30 1.95 0.93
N SER A 211 21.89 1.72 2.19
CA SER A 211 21.86 0.37 2.78
C SER A 211 20.58 -0.34 2.38
N GLY A 212 20.72 -1.47 1.67
CA GLY A 212 19.60 -2.32 1.28
C GLY A 212 19.30 -3.40 2.31
N ALA A 213 18.10 -3.96 2.23
CA ALA A 213 17.73 -5.14 2.99
C ALA A 213 18.38 -6.39 2.39
N GLU A 214 18.80 -7.29 3.27
CA GLU A 214 19.07 -8.68 2.88
C GLU A 214 17.76 -9.41 2.74
N PHE A 215 17.61 -10.20 1.68
CA PHE A 215 16.37 -10.93 1.44
C PHE A 215 16.62 -12.36 0.95
N TYR A 216 15.69 -13.24 1.31
CA TYR A 216 15.76 -14.67 1.06
C TYR A 216 14.38 -15.16 0.61
N ILE A 217 14.35 -16.15 -0.28
CA ILE A 217 13.12 -16.82 -0.71
C ILE A 217 12.94 -18.07 0.16
N ARG A 218 11.80 -18.17 0.87
CA ARG A 218 11.47 -19.25 1.83
C ARG A 218 12.48 -19.41 2.98
N GLY A 219 13.35 -18.44 3.21
CA GLY A 219 14.35 -18.47 4.27
C GLY A 219 15.75 -18.88 3.80
N ILE A 220 16.63 -19.12 4.75
CA ILE A 220 18.03 -19.53 4.49
C ILE A 220 18.05 -21.05 4.41
N GLY A 221 18.13 -21.59 3.19
CA GLY A 221 18.17 -23.04 2.92
C GLY A 221 19.56 -23.63 2.80
N THR A 222 20.62 -22.81 2.84
CA THR A 222 21.98 -23.23 2.57
C THR A 222 22.85 -23.07 3.81
N PHE A 223 23.58 -24.11 4.18
CA PHE A 223 24.55 -24.07 5.27
C PHE A 223 25.95 -23.84 4.70
N GLY A 224 26.53 -22.68 4.99
CA GLY A 224 27.89 -22.33 4.58
C GLY A 224 28.08 -21.91 3.11
N GLY A 225 26.99 -21.76 2.34
CA GLY A 225 27.03 -21.33 0.94
C GLY A 225 26.32 -20.00 0.68
N ARG A 226 26.18 -19.62 -0.59
CA ARG A 226 25.40 -18.44 -1.01
C ARG A 226 23.91 -18.66 -0.69
N ALA A 227 23.36 -17.86 0.21
CA ALA A 227 21.95 -17.96 0.61
C ALA A 227 21.01 -17.02 -0.18
N THR A 228 21.58 -16.06 -0.92
CA THR A 228 20.80 -15.11 -1.73
C THR A 228 20.20 -15.75 -2.95
N PRO A 229 18.98 -15.40 -3.37
CA PRO A 229 18.37 -15.90 -4.60
C PRO A 229 19.12 -15.43 -5.85
N LEU A 230 18.91 -16.13 -6.96
CA LEU A 230 19.31 -15.66 -8.29
C LEU A 230 18.39 -14.52 -8.70
N ILE A 231 18.95 -13.39 -9.15
CA ILE A 231 18.18 -12.22 -9.58
C ILE A 231 18.44 -11.98 -11.07
N LEU A 232 17.37 -11.93 -11.84
CA LEU A 232 17.41 -11.64 -13.26
C LEU A 232 16.66 -10.34 -13.55
N LEU A 233 17.32 -9.39 -14.19
CA LEU A 233 16.72 -8.18 -14.72
C LEU A 233 16.66 -8.30 -16.25
N ASP A 234 15.46 -8.42 -16.80
CA ASP A 234 15.23 -8.67 -18.23
C ASP A 234 16.14 -9.79 -18.78
N ASP A 235 16.15 -10.94 -18.08
CA ASP A 235 16.92 -12.15 -18.37
C ASP A 235 18.43 -12.07 -18.10
N VAL A 236 18.96 -10.94 -17.64
CA VAL A 236 20.37 -10.76 -17.27
C VAL A 236 20.55 -10.89 -15.77
N GLU A 237 21.52 -11.73 -15.34
CA GLU A 237 21.85 -11.86 -13.92
C GLU A 237 22.46 -10.57 -13.37
N ILE A 238 21.90 -10.08 -12.27
CA ILE A 238 22.38 -8.91 -11.55
C ILE A 238 22.57 -9.22 -10.06
N SER A 239 23.37 -8.42 -9.39
CA SER A 239 23.52 -8.50 -7.93
C SER A 239 22.32 -7.86 -7.19
N SER A 240 22.12 -8.26 -5.93
CA SER A 240 21.18 -7.56 -5.05
C SER A 240 21.54 -6.09 -4.84
N GLY A 241 22.83 -5.76 -4.91
CA GLY A 241 23.32 -4.39 -4.88
C GLY A 241 22.83 -3.57 -6.06
N ASP A 242 22.92 -4.11 -7.28
CA ASP A 242 22.47 -3.43 -8.50
C ASP A 242 20.93 -3.31 -8.55
N LEU A 243 20.22 -4.35 -8.11
CA LEU A 243 18.77 -4.30 -8.00
C LEU A 243 18.28 -3.14 -7.11
N ASN A 244 19.00 -2.84 -6.04
CA ASN A 244 18.64 -1.78 -5.11
C ASN A 244 18.53 -0.38 -5.75
N TYR A 245 19.17 -0.18 -6.88
CA TYR A 245 19.18 1.10 -7.59
C TYR A 245 18.31 1.12 -8.84
N VAL A 246 17.58 0.04 -9.11
CA VAL A 246 16.56 0.04 -10.15
C VAL A 246 15.32 0.77 -9.64
N PRO A 247 14.89 1.88 -10.27
CA PRO A 247 13.71 2.61 -9.86
C PRO A 247 12.46 1.73 -9.93
N ALA A 248 11.62 1.74 -8.89
CA ALA A 248 10.38 0.97 -8.86
C ALA A 248 9.43 1.34 -10.02
N GLU A 249 9.47 2.59 -10.46
CA GLU A 249 8.71 3.11 -11.61
C GLU A 249 9.10 2.46 -12.93
N ASN A 250 10.34 2.02 -13.05
CA ASN A 250 10.85 1.37 -14.27
C ASN A 250 10.49 -0.11 -14.33
N ILE A 251 10.01 -0.68 -13.23
CA ILE A 251 9.70 -2.10 -13.14
C ILE A 251 8.23 -2.33 -13.46
N GLU A 252 7.97 -3.27 -14.37
CA GLU A 252 6.64 -3.76 -14.69
C GLU A 252 6.18 -4.74 -13.62
N SER A 253 6.99 -5.78 -13.39
CA SER A 253 6.65 -6.85 -12.46
C SER A 253 7.86 -7.54 -11.85
N PHE A 254 7.63 -8.13 -10.67
CA PHE A 254 8.49 -9.12 -10.04
C PHE A 254 7.79 -10.47 -10.09
N SER A 255 8.50 -11.49 -10.58
CA SER A 255 8.06 -12.88 -10.53
C SER A 255 9.03 -13.69 -9.67
N ILE A 256 8.53 -14.33 -8.63
CA ILE A 256 9.35 -15.08 -7.68
C ILE A 256 9.06 -16.55 -7.85
N LEU A 257 10.05 -17.29 -8.36
CA LEU A 257 10.03 -18.73 -8.54
C LEU A 257 10.54 -19.38 -7.27
N LYS A 258 9.65 -20.10 -6.59
CA LYS A 258 9.94 -20.68 -5.26
C LYS A 258 10.16 -22.19 -5.32
N ASP A 259 9.53 -22.87 -6.27
CA ASP A 259 9.55 -24.33 -6.35
C ASP A 259 10.67 -24.84 -7.25
N ALA A 260 11.19 -26.02 -6.93
CA ALA A 260 12.25 -26.66 -7.69
C ALA A 260 11.85 -26.90 -9.16
N SER A 261 10.59 -27.21 -9.44
CA SER A 261 10.07 -27.36 -10.80
C SER A 261 10.17 -26.07 -11.63
N ALA A 262 9.87 -24.93 -10.99
CA ALA A 262 9.96 -23.63 -11.64
C ALA A 262 11.40 -23.13 -11.79
N THR A 263 12.31 -23.52 -10.89
CA THR A 263 13.72 -23.10 -10.90
C THR A 263 14.67 -24.06 -11.59
N ALA A 264 14.19 -25.24 -12.00
CA ALA A 264 15.01 -26.31 -12.58
C ALA A 264 15.86 -25.87 -13.79
N ILE A 265 15.34 -24.99 -14.64
CA ILE A 265 16.06 -24.47 -15.80
C ILE A 265 17.31 -23.65 -15.45
N TYR A 266 17.39 -23.14 -14.22
CA TYR A 266 18.54 -22.37 -13.72
C TYR A 266 19.59 -23.25 -13.02
N GLY A 267 19.32 -24.56 -12.92
CA GLY A 267 20.22 -25.53 -12.29
C GLY A 267 20.54 -25.18 -10.85
N SER A 268 21.78 -25.38 -10.42
CA SER A 268 22.23 -25.12 -9.05
C SER A 268 22.12 -23.64 -8.63
N ARG A 269 22.16 -22.71 -9.58
CA ARG A 269 22.00 -21.27 -9.30
C ARG A 269 20.59 -20.91 -8.81
N GLY A 270 19.59 -21.71 -9.23
CA GLY A 270 18.19 -21.54 -8.80
C GLY A 270 17.84 -22.20 -7.46
N ALA A 271 18.79 -22.86 -6.78
CA ALA A 271 18.53 -23.62 -5.56
C ALA A 271 17.91 -22.79 -4.41
N ASN A 272 18.27 -21.50 -4.29
CA ASN A 272 17.73 -20.59 -3.30
C ASN A 272 16.53 -19.77 -3.81
N GLY A 273 15.90 -20.22 -4.91
CA GLY A 273 14.85 -19.50 -5.61
C GLY A 273 15.38 -18.50 -6.62
N VAL A 274 14.49 -18.04 -7.49
CA VAL A 274 14.80 -17.09 -8.56
C VAL A 274 13.84 -15.91 -8.50
N MET A 275 14.37 -14.70 -8.55
CA MET A 275 13.62 -13.46 -8.68
C MET A 275 13.81 -12.94 -10.10
N ILE A 276 12.75 -12.91 -10.88
CA ILE A 276 12.74 -12.34 -12.22
C ILE A 276 12.12 -10.96 -12.13
N VAL A 277 12.87 -9.95 -12.53
CA VAL A 277 12.46 -8.56 -12.58
C VAL A 277 12.30 -8.17 -14.04
N THR A 278 11.07 -7.84 -14.41
CA THR A 278 10.77 -7.37 -15.77
C THR A 278 10.59 -5.86 -15.75
N THR A 279 11.32 -5.19 -16.62
CA THR A 279 11.21 -3.73 -16.74
C THR A 279 10.09 -3.34 -17.69
N LYS A 280 9.58 -2.12 -17.54
CA LYS A 280 8.51 -1.58 -18.37
C LYS A 280 8.93 -1.50 -19.83
N GLY A 281 8.03 -1.91 -20.70
CA GLY A 281 8.11 -1.71 -22.14
C GLY A 281 7.06 -0.71 -22.61
N GLY A 282 7.13 -0.29 -23.87
CA GLY A 282 6.03 0.44 -24.50
C GLY A 282 4.94 -0.53 -24.96
N GLU A 283 3.84 0.03 -25.46
CA GLU A 283 2.75 -0.71 -26.08
C GLU A 283 2.66 -0.37 -27.56
N TYR A 284 2.34 -1.35 -28.40
CA TYR A 284 2.12 -1.10 -29.83
C TYR A 284 0.83 -0.32 -30.03
N ASN A 285 0.79 0.54 -31.04
CA ASN A 285 -0.35 1.39 -31.40
C ASN A 285 -0.82 2.30 -30.24
N SER A 286 0.07 2.65 -29.31
CA SER A 286 -0.23 3.55 -28.20
C SER A 286 0.29 4.96 -28.46
N LYS A 287 -0.43 5.95 -27.93
CA LYS A 287 0.04 7.34 -27.95
C LYS A 287 1.25 7.49 -27.03
N THR A 288 2.15 8.39 -27.40
CA THR A 288 3.27 8.76 -26.53
C THR A 288 2.77 9.36 -25.22
N SER A 289 3.23 8.77 -24.11
CA SER A 289 2.95 9.26 -22.76
C SER A 289 4.28 9.69 -22.13
N ILE A 290 4.29 10.87 -21.51
CA ILE A 290 5.42 11.44 -20.79
C ILE A 290 4.99 11.60 -19.33
N ASN A 291 5.76 11.00 -18.42
CA ASN A 291 5.52 11.14 -16.99
C ASN A 291 6.76 11.77 -16.35
N VAL A 292 6.54 12.78 -15.52
CA VAL A 292 7.56 13.45 -14.73
C VAL A 292 7.19 13.32 -13.27
N THR A 293 8.12 12.82 -12.47
CA THR A 293 7.95 12.67 -11.02
C THR A 293 9.11 13.39 -10.32
N ALA A 294 8.79 14.26 -9.37
CA ALA A 294 9.75 14.88 -8.48
C ALA A 294 9.33 14.58 -7.03
N GLU A 295 10.27 14.09 -6.23
CA GLU A 295 10.03 13.69 -4.85
C GLU A 295 11.08 14.32 -3.93
N ASN A 296 10.63 14.82 -2.78
CA ASN A 296 11.50 15.25 -1.71
C ASN A 296 11.05 14.57 -0.42
N SER A 297 11.94 13.84 0.22
CA SER A 297 11.68 13.11 1.46
C SER A 297 12.59 13.62 2.56
N PHE A 298 12.03 13.75 3.77
CA PHE A 298 12.76 14.14 4.96
C PHE A 298 12.96 12.92 5.85
N ASN A 299 14.21 12.68 6.25
CA ASN A 299 14.59 11.57 7.12
C ASN A 299 15.04 12.14 8.46
N TYR A 300 14.60 11.55 9.54
CA TYR A 300 14.98 11.92 10.91
C TYR A 300 15.27 10.67 11.74
N LEU A 301 15.96 10.85 12.85
CA LEU A 301 16.18 9.78 13.82
C LEU A 301 14.89 9.56 14.61
N ASP A 302 14.31 8.39 14.48
CA ASP A 302 13.07 8.02 15.19
C ASP A 302 13.33 7.71 16.66
N LYS A 303 14.34 6.90 16.93
CA LYS A 303 14.77 6.51 18.28
C LYS A 303 16.26 6.54 18.40
N PHE A 304 16.72 7.13 19.48
CA PHE A 304 18.11 7.11 19.88
C PHE A 304 18.17 6.76 21.39
N PRO A 305 19.18 6.02 21.85
CA PRO A 305 19.35 5.79 23.29
C PRO A 305 19.53 7.10 24.04
N GLU A 306 18.84 7.26 25.16
CA GLU A 306 19.05 8.39 26.04
C GLU A 306 20.34 8.15 26.84
N PHE A 307 21.23 9.13 26.85
CA PHE A 307 22.47 9.11 27.60
C PHE A 307 22.33 9.94 28.87
N VAL A 308 23.05 9.51 29.90
CA VAL A 308 23.20 10.30 31.12
C VAL A 308 24.12 11.47 30.88
N ASP A 309 23.86 12.59 31.56
CA ASP A 309 24.76 13.74 31.58
C ASP A 309 26.09 13.44 32.30
N GLY A 310 27.06 14.34 32.16
CA GLY A 310 28.41 14.19 32.71
C GLY A 310 28.42 14.05 34.23
N ALA A 311 27.60 14.83 34.95
CA ALA A 311 27.55 14.78 36.42
C ALA A 311 26.93 13.46 36.89
N THR A 312 25.88 13.00 36.30
CA THR A 312 25.27 11.69 36.59
C THR A 312 26.23 10.53 36.28
N TYR A 313 26.93 10.63 35.13
CA TYR A 313 27.97 9.65 34.81
C TYR A 313 29.07 9.56 35.88
N MET A 314 29.57 10.73 36.33
CA MET A 314 30.61 10.78 37.40
C MET A 314 30.13 10.15 38.71
N ASP A 315 28.90 10.45 39.12
CA ASP A 315 28.30 9.90 40.35
C ASP A 315 28.12 8.37 40.21
N MET A 316 27.58 7.90 39.10
CA MET A 316 27.42 6.46 38.84
C MET A 316 28.77 5.74 38.81
N TYR A 317 29.81 6.32 38.19
CA TYR A 317 31.14 5.77 38.17
C TYR A 317 31.72 5.63 39.56
N ASN A 318 31.61 6.69 40.38
CA ASN A 318 32.09 6.65 41.78
C ASN A 318 31.35 5.59 42.60
N LYS A 319 30.01 5.52 42.49
CA LYS A 319 29.23 4.47 43.17
C LYS A 319 29.60 3.05 42.72
N ALA A 320 29.81 2.85 41.43
CA ALA A 320 30.25 1.55 40.91
C ALA A 320 31.65 1.15 41.37
N SER A 321 32.57 2.13 41.48
CA SER A 321 33.90 1.92 42.00
C SER A 321 33.89 1.53 43.49
N LEU A 322 33.14 2.27 44.30
CA LEU A 322 32.98 1.99 45.75
C LEU A 322 32.27 0.65 46.04
N ALA A 323 31.29 0.28 45.20
CA ALA A 323 30.60 -1.01 45.29
C ALA A 323 31.55 -2.21 45.02
N ARG A 324 32.58 -2.03 44.17
CA ARG A 324 33.58 -3.05 43.88
C ARG A 324 34.70 -3.09 44.96
N ASN A 325 35.05 -1.94 45.47
CA ASN A 325 36.05 -1.77 46.52
C ASN A 325 35.64 -0.61 47.44
N SER A 326 35.17 -0.95 48.63
CA SER A 326 34.70 0.03 49.61
C SER A 326 35.77 1.00 50.10
N SER A 327 37.06 0.67 49.93
CA SER A 327 38.22 1.51 50.30
C SER A 327 38.72 2.34 49.10
N ALA A 328 38.08 2.30 47.95
CA ALA A 328 38.49 3.08 46.78
C ALA A 328 38.24 4.57 47.04
N THR A 329 39.17 5.41 46.59
CA THR A 329 38.95 6.86 46.55
C THR A 329 38.08 7.21 45.34
N PRO A 330 36.99 7.97 45.50
CA PRO A 330 36.19 8.44 44.38
C PRO A 330 37.06 9.16 43.34
N LYS A 331 36.88 8.80 42.08
CA LYS A 331 37.66 9.41 40.97
C LYS A 331 37.25 10.86 40.70
N TYR A 332 35.98 11.15 40.87
CA TYR A 332 35.43 12.48 40.61
C TYR A 332 35.00 13.12 41.93
N SER A 333 35.41 14.37 42.15
CA SER A 333 35.01 15.12 43.35
C SER A 333 33.59 15.66 43.25
N ALA A 334 32.96 15.98 44.38
CA ALA A 334 31.66 16.66 44.40
C ALA A 334 31.72 18.01 43.68
N THR A 335 32.81 18.74 43.78
CA THR A 335 33.01 20.01 43.10
C THR A 335 33.14 19.84 41.59
N ASP A 336 33.73 18.77 41.09
CA ASP A 336 33.80 18.51 39.64
C ASP A 336 32.41 18.18 39.08
N MET A 337 31.64 17.37 39.81
CA MET A 337 30.23 17.08 39.43
C MET A 337 29.35 18.31 39.39
N GLU A 338 29.44 19.19 40.41
CA GLU A 338 28.69 20.44 40.47
C GLU A 338 29.09 21.41 39.32
N ARG A 339 30.37 21.53 39.02
CA ARG A 339 30.88 22.39 37.94
C ARG A 339 30.50 21.86 36.57
N THR A 340 30.50 20.55 36.38
CA THR A 340 30.02 19.90 35.16
C THR A 340 28.51 20.15 34.99
N ALA A 341 27.72 19.92 36.05
CA ALA A 341 26.28 20.15 36.03
C ALA A 341 25.90 21.64 35.75
N SER A 342 26.71 22.58 36.30
CA SER A 342 26.45 24.02 36.11
C SER A 342 26.96 24.57 34.77
N GLY A 343 27.77 23.80 33.99
CA GLY A 343 28.28 24.23 32.70
C GLY A 343 29.22 25.46 32.75
N VAL A 344 29.88 25.69 33.91
CA VAL A 344 30.73 26.88 34.13
C VAL A 344 31.86 27.02 33.11
N ASN A 345 32.48 25.94 32.73
CA ASN A 345 33.53 25.93 31.72
C ASN A 345 33.51 24.59 30.96
N PRO A 346 32.90 24.54 29.77
CA PRO A 346 32.76 23.26 29.06
C PRO A 346 34.08 22.64 28.55
N TYR A 347 35.17 23.38 28.57
CA TYR A 347 36.49 22.87 28.20
C TYR A 347 37.20 22.16 29.38
N LEU A 348 36.93 22.61 30.60
CA LEU A 348 37.50 22.03 31.83
C LEU A 348 36.55 21.00 32.47
N TYR A 349 35.25 21.22 32.35
CA TYR A 349 34.18 20.40 32.91
C TYR A 349 33.19 20.06 31.82
N PRO A 350 33.57 19.19 30.87
CA PRO A 350 32.72 18.85 29.72
C PRO A 350 31.48 18.08 30.15
N ASP A 351 30.37 18.37 29.46
CA ASP A 351 29.14 17.57 29.49
C ASP A 351 28.65 17.47 28.05
N VAL A 352 29.09 16.43 27.35
CA VAL A 352 28.94 16.27 25.92
C VAL A 352 27.80 15.33 25.60
N ASN A 353 26.75 15.83 24.98
CA ASN A 353 25.75 15.00 24.30
C ASN A 353 26.28 14.61 22.91
N TRP A 354 26.81 13.40 22.78
CA TRP A 354 27.37 12.91 21.53
C TRP A 354 26.36 12.83 20.40
N GLN A 355 25.07 12.65 20.70
CA GLN A 355 24.01 12.68 19.69
C GLN A 355 23.92 14.07 19.02
N ASP A 356 23.87 15.13 19.80
CA ASP A 356 23.71 16.50 19.29
C ASP A 356 24.98 16.96 18.55
N VAL A 357 26.14 16.49 19.00
CA VAL A 357 27.41 16.79 18.33
C VAL A 357 27.53 16.11 16.97
N LEU A 358 27.16 14.84 16.88
CA LEU A 358 27.45 13.98 15.73
C LEU A 358 26.31 13.88 14.73
N PHE A 359 25.08 14.14 15.13
CA PHE A 359 23.93 13.98 14.24
C PHE A 359 23.17 15.27 14.02
N LYS A 360 22.65 15.40 12.82
CA LYS A 360 21.64 16.41 12.46
C LYS A 360 20.26 15.85 12.78
N ASN A 361 19.35 16.73 13.11
CA ASN A 361 17.96 16.36 13.35
C ASN A 361 17.26 15.81 12.09
N MET A 362 17.71 16.23 10.91
CA MET A 362 17.05 15.90 9.65
C MET A 362 18.05 15.80 8.49
N SER A 363 17.79 14.89 7.58
CA SER A 363 18.42 14.83 6.26
C SER A 363 17.38 14.80 5.16
N MET A 364 17.80 15.00 3.92
CA MET A 364 16.91 15.06 2.76
C MET A 364 17.29 14.01 1.74
N ARG A 365 16.27 13.45 1.11
CA ARG A 365 16.36 12.68 -0.13
C ARG A 365 15.58 13.39 -1.21
N GLN A 366 16.21 13.64 -2.34
CA GLN A 366 15.63 14.28 -3.51
C GLN A 366 15.70 13.31 -4.69
N ARG A 367 14.63 13.24 -5.47
CA ARG A 367 14.55 12.36 -6.62
C ARG A 367 13.77 13.03 -7.74
N ALA A 368 14.24 12.86 -8.96
CA ALA A 368 13.54 13.23 -10.17
C ALA A 368 13.56 12.04 -11.15
N ASN A 369 12.40 11.70 -11.69
CA ASN A 369 12.24 10.67 -12.71
C ASN A 369 11.45 11.24 -13.89
N VAL A 370 11.98 11.05 -15.08
CA VAL A 370 11.29 11.35 -16.33
C VAL A 370 11.22 10.07 -17.14
N ASN A 371 10.02 9.67 -17.55
CA ASN A 371 9.88 8.52 -18.43
C ASN A 371 8.93 8.81 -19.60
N ILE A 372 9.25 8.20 -20.72
CA ILE A 372 8.52 8.33 -21.99
C ILE A 372 8.22 6.93 -22.50
N SER A 373 6.97 6.68 -22.82
CA SER A 373 6.53 5.40 -23.39
C SER A 373 5.57 5.62 -24.56
N GLY A 374 5.54 4.67 -25.47
CA GLY A 374 4.64 4.73 -26.60
C GLY A 374 4.94 3.68 -27.66
N GLY A 375 4.25 3.76 -28.78
CA GLY A 375 4.56 2.91 -29.92
C GLY A 375 3.59 3.04 -31.08
N GLY A 376 4.13 2.78 -32.27
CA GLY A 376 3.38 2.61 -33.51
C GLY A 376 3.05 1.14 -33.80
N SER A 377 2.67 0.84 -35.04
CA SER A 377 2.32 -0.54 -35.45
C SER A 377 3.51 -1.51 -35.41
N LYS A 378 4.73 -1.03 -35.66
CA LYS A 378 5.93 -1.86 -35.75
C LYS A 378 6.92 -1.66 -34.60
N VAL A 379 6.90 -0.50 -33.93
CA VAL A 379 7.86 -0.17 -32.87
C VAL A 379 7.12 0.15 -31.58
N LYS A 380 7.66 -0.27 -30.46
CA LYS A 380 7.28 0.17 -29.13
C LYS A 380 8.51 0.49 -28.31
N TYR A 381 8.40 1.47 -27.44
CA TYR A 381 9.54 1.97 -26.68
C TYR A 381 9.14 2.43 -25.27
N TYR A 382 10.09 2.28 -24.38
CA TYR A 382 10.09 2.87 -23.04
C TYR A 382 11.48 3.42 -22.76
N MET A 383 11.56 4.68 -22.36
CA MET A 383 12.81 5.34 -21.97
C MET A 383 12.59 5.99 -20.62
N SER A 384 13.59 5.96 -19.74
CA SER A 384 13.53 6.59 -18.42
C SER A 384 14.90 7.12 -18.03
N LEU A 385 14.89 8.30 -17.40
CA LEU A 385 16.03 8.88 -16.70
C LEU A 385 15.61 9.14 -15.26
N ASP A 386 16.37 8.60 -14.33
CA ASP A 386 16.17 8.80 -12.89
C ASP A 386 17.43 9.39 -12.28
N VAL A 387 17.26 10.43 -11.47
CA VAL A 387 18.33 11.07 -10.71
C VAL A 387 17.88 11.14 -9.27
N SER A 388 18.70 10.61 -8.36
CA SER A 388 18.42 10.72 -6.93
C SER A 388 19.64 11.14 -6.13
N HIS A 389 19.39 11.94 -5.11
CA HIS A 389 20.38 12.43 -4.15
C HIS A 389 19.92 12.06 -2.74
N ASP A 390 20.74 11.31 -2.02
CA ASP A 390 20.51 10.93 -0.62
C ASP A 390 21.60 11.52 0.26
N SER A 391 21.22 12.23 1.33
CA SER A 391 22.15 12.75 2.33
C SER A 391 21.98 12.03 3.66
N GLY A 392 23.10 11.81 4.37
CA GLY A 392 23.11 11.21 5.72
C GLY A 392 22.82 12.23 6.81
N LEU A 393 22.68 11.72 8.03
CA LEU A 393 22.38 12.50 9.23
C LEU A 393 23.63 12.96 10.01
N LEU A 394 24.84 12.65 9.54
CA LEU A 394 26.06 13.07 10.26
C LEU A 394 26.24 14.58 10.19
N ASN A 395 26.53 15.17 11.35
CA ASN A 395 26.92 16.56 11.48
C ASN A 395 28.42 16.67 11.21
N THR A 396 28.79 17.20 10.05
CA THR A 396 30.18 17.40 9.67
C THR A 396 30.58 18.83 9.98
N GLY A 397 31.49 18.98 10.94
CA GLY A 397 32.05 20.29 11.27
C GLY A 397 32.73 20.95 10.06
N LYS A 398 32.78 22.27 10.04
CA LYS A 398 33.45 23.06 8.99
C LYS A 398 35.00 23.05 9.07
N ALA A 399 35.55 22.19 9.95
CA ALA A 399 37.01 22.14 10.20
C ALA A 399 37.82 21.61 9.00
N TYR A 400 37.16 20.91 8.07
CA TYR A 400 37.80 20.31 6.90
C TYR A 400 37.23 20.87 5.59
N SER A 401 38.04 20.84 4.55
CA SER A 401 37.64 21.25 3.19
C SER A 401 36.72 20.22 2.50
N TRP A 402 36.51 19.05 3.09
CA TRP A 402 35.65 17.98 2.59
C TRP A 402 34.49 17.67 3.55
N ASN A 403 33.42 17.18 2.99
CA ASN A 403 32.24 16.77 3.76
C ASN A 403 32.31 15.27 4.01
N ASN A 404 32.40 14.86 5.27
CA ASN A 404 32.42 13.47 5.72
C ASN A 404 31.04 12.86 5.89
N ASN A 405 29.96 13.58 5.61
CA ASN A 405 28.62 13.00 5.66
C ASN A 405 28.43 11.99 4.53
N ILE A 406 27.51 11.05 4.74
CA ILE A 406 27.06 10.18 3.67
C ILE A 406 26.35 11.02 2.64
N ASN A 407 26.78 10.91 1.40
CA ASN A 407 26.21 11.59 0.25
C ASN A 407 26.23 10.63 -0.93
N ILE A 408 25.06 10.31 -1.47
CA ILE A 408 24.91 9.37 -2.57
C ILE A 408 24.17 10.05 -3.68
N MET A 409 24.77 10.04 -4.87
CA MET A 409 24.19 10.51 -6.12
C MET A 409 24.04 9.31 -7.06
N ASN A 410 22.81 9.03 -7.49
CA ASN A 410 22.52 7.95 -8.42
C ASN A 410 21.92 8.53 -9.70
N TYR A 411 22.38 8.02 -10.82
CA TYR A 411 21.83 8.28 -12.15
C TYR A 411 21.49 6.94 -12.78
N THR A 412 20.23 6.74 -13.16
CA THR A 412 19.81 5.52 -13.84
C THR A 412 19.17 5.88 -15.15
N PHE A 413 19.67 5.32 -16.21
CA PHE A 413 19.10 5.41 -17.55
C PHE A 413 18.60 4.04 -17.98
N GLN A 414 17.38 3.99 -18.51
CA GLN A 414 16.79 2.79 -19.08
C GLN A 414 16.21 3.09 -20.45
N ASN A 415 16.43 2.18 -21.39
CA ASN A 415 15.86 2.25 -22.72
C ASN A 415 15.48 0.85 -23.20
N ASN A 416 14.20 0.62 -23.43
CA ASN A 416 13.64 -0.63 -23.92
C ASN A 416 12.93 -0.37 -25.24
N ILE A 417 13.40 -0.97 -26.30
CA ILE A 417 12.82 -0.84 -27.63
C ILE A 417 12.54 -2.24 -28.18
N ALA A 418 11.37 -2.42 -28.76
CA ALA A 418 11.03 -3.63 -29.50
C ALA A 418 10.51 -3.23 -30.89
N TYR A 419 11.15 -3.79 -31.92
CA TYR A 419 10.83 -3.55 -33.33
C TYR A 419 10.39 -4.84 -34.02
N LYS A 420 9.19 -4.85 -34.57
CA LYS A 420 8.67 -5.96 -35.40
C LYS A 420 9.27 -5.85 -36.78
N LEU A 421 10.28 -6.66 -37.04
CA LEU A 421 10.91 -6.74 -38.37
C LEU A 421 9.97 -7.42 -39.40
N THR A 422 9.34 -8.52 -38.99
CA THR A 422 8.30 -9.23 -39.71
C THR A 422 7.13 -9.55 -38.79
N PRO A 423 5.99 -10.06 -39.23
CA PRO A 423 4.92 -10.53 -38.36
C PRO A 423 5.36 -11.57 -37.32
N THR A 424 6.40 -12.35 -37.63
CA THR A 424 6.92 -13.44 -36.77
C THR A 424 8.23 -13.10 -36.07
N THR A 425 8.93 -12.02 -36.48
CA THR A 425 10.26 -11.67 -35.96
C THR A 425 10.25 -10.31 -35.28
N THR A 426 10.66 -10.30 -34.04
CA THR A 426 10.78 -9.05 -33.23
C THR A 426 12.21 -8.92 -32.70
N ILE A 427 12.85 -7.79 -32.95
CA ILE A 427 14.14 -7.41 -32.36
C ILE A 427 13.85 -6.61 -31.09
N LYS A 428 14.43 -7.02 -29.97
CA LYS A 428 14.34 -6.32 -28.69
C LYS A 428 15.72 -5.82 -28.27
N MET A 429 15.78 -4.61 -27.78
CA MET A 429 16.96 -4.02 -27.16
C MET A 429 16.58 -3.46 -25.80
N ASN A 430 17.14 -4.04 -24.75
CA ASN A 430 16.99 -3.55 -23.37
C ASN A 430 18.35 -3.03 -22.92
N MET A 431 18.39 -1.76 -22.51
CA MET A 431 19.59 -1.11 -22.00
C MET A 431 19.28 -0.54 -20.62
N ASN A 432 20.09 -0.88 -19.64
CA ASN A 432 20.07 -0.27 -18.32
C ASN A 432 21.49 0.18 -17.98
N ALA A 433 21.65 1.45 -17.63
CA ALA A 433 22.92 2.03 -17.20
C ALA A 433 22.72 2.73 -15.86
N GLN A 434 23.60 2.43 -14.91
CA GLN A 434 23.58 3.00 -13.57
C GLN A 434 24.95 3.60 -13.26
N ILE A 435 24.95 4.86 -12.82
CA ILE A 435 26.14 5.55 -12.33
C ILE A 435 25.85 5.98 -10.91
N ARG A 436 26.70 5.55 -9.99
CA ARG A 436 26.58 5.87 -8.57
C ARG A 436 27.85 6.52 -8.05
N GLN A 437 27.69 7.65 -7.40
CA GLN A 437 28.74 8.32 -6.65
C GLN A 437 28.39 8.28 -5.17
N LYS A 438 29.18 7.57 -4.36
CA LYS A 438 29.01 7.53 -2.89
C LYS A 438 30.20 8.19 -2.23
N LYS A 439 29.92 9.16 -1.35
CA LYS A 439 30.86 9.70 -0.35
C LYS A 439 30.40 9.24 1.01
N SER A 440 31.30 8.86 1.89
CA SER A 440 30.96 8.40 3.23
C SER A 440 32.16 8.60 4.16
N PRO A 441 31.97 8.61 5.49
CA PRO A 441 33.06 8.55 6.45
C PRO A 441 33.97 7.34 6.21
N ASN A 442 35.22 7.46 6.65
CA ASN A 442 36.14 6.33 6.61
C ASN A 442 35.84 5.26 7.71
N VAL A 443 35.01 5.62 8.69
CA VAL A 443 34.54 4.73 9.75
C VAL A 443 33.15 4.23 9.38
N SER A 444 32.88 2.93 9.58
CA SER A 444 31.55 2.37 9.33
C SER A 444 30.51 2.97 10.29
N SER A 445 29.27 3.10 9.87
CA SER A 445 28.20 3.57 10.76
C SER A 445 28.05 2.69 12.00
N LYS A 446 28.26 1.38 11.87
CA LYS A 446 28.24 0.44 12.99
C LYS A 446 29.32 0.77 14.02
N ASP A 447 30.55 1.04 13.57
CA ASP A 447 31.68 1.35 14.47
C ASP A 447 31.49 2.74 15.09
N LEU A 448 30.95 3.70 14.34
CA LEU A 448 30.61 5.02 14.86
C LEU A 448 29.60 4.92 16.00
N PHE A 449 28.50 4.18 15.79
CA PHE A 449 27.51 3.94 16.84
C PHE A 449 28.09 3.21 18.04
N LYS A 450 28.96 2.21 17.83
CA LYS A 450 29.67 1.54 18.92
C LYS A 450 30.53 2.52 19.71
N GLN A 451 31.24 3.41 19.04
CA GLN A 451 32.06 4.44 19.72
C GLN A 451 31.20 5.39 20.54
N ILE A 452 30.08 5.85 19.99
CA ILE A 452 29.14 6.73 20.73
C ILE A 452 28.64 6.07 22.00
N LEU A 453 28.24 4.78 21.92
CA LEU A 453 27.76 4.03 23.09
C LEU A 453 28.79 3.75 24.15
N THR A 454 30.07 3.85 23.80
CA THR A 454 31.21 3.55 24.74
C THR A 454 31.99 4.80 25.17
N THR A 455 31.77 5.93 24.50
CA THR A 455 32.46 7.19 24.85
C THR A 455 31.73 7.88 26.00
N THR A 456 32.51 8.36 26.94
CA THR A 456 32.00 9.08 28.12
C THR A 456 31.51 10.49 27.73
N PRO A 457 30.55 11.09 28.46
CA PRO A 457 30.12 12.47 28.24
C PRO A 457 31.12 13.50 28.76
N ILE A 458 32.18 13.07 29.44
CA ILE A 458 33.23 13.90 30.11
C ILE A 458 34.60 13.61 29.56
#